data_408ff376254dfe61f1d22dbd0986919d
#
_entry.id   408ff376254dfe61f1d22dbd0986919d
#
_cell.length_a   1.000
_cell.length_b   1.000
_cell.length_c   1.000
_cell.angle_alpha   90.00
_cell.angle_beta   90.00
_cell.angle_gamma   90.00
#
_symmetry.space_group_name_H-M   'P 1'
#
loop_
_entity.id
_entity.type
_entity.pdbx_description
1 polymer ?
#
loop_
_entity_poly.entity_id
_entity_poly.type
_entity_poly.pdbx_seq_one_letter_code
_entity_poly.pdbx_strand_id
1 'polypeptide(L)'
;MRPLRTIARPWLQSLLLLGSVIAGMSSAEPRPGHMVYLRTIDPSIEQDIRYASPHNFTGHPLDGYAAAECLLTLDAARALARVQASLRAQGYGLKVFDCYRPNRAVADMGRFATEPGDPRKAEFYPRVDKQDFWRLGYVARVSNHSRGSTVDLTLTGPKALPASTWTPSATQVDCTAPYDQRWHDGALDMGTGFDCFDERAHTANPTINATAQDNRQRLGSAMAKEGFSGYSKEWWHFTYGSAQAPNNVMDFPITPLDANAALDASHQLIVVTTKNWDDLQGSAQRYERDGNTFRKYGEAFAVVVGKNGMAWGKGLDNVEPGTEPVKHEGDGKAPAGIFKLGTAFGYETSADTKLPYLALTATTECVDDSHSEHYNTLVDGTAMPKDWNSSERMCSEEGYRKGIVIEHNTPASPASGSCIFFHIWRSPTSPTAGCTAMDQADISRLFDWLDPQQSPLLVQMPEAQYEHVRERWNLPER
;
A
#
# COMPACT_ATOMS: atom_id res chain seq x y z
N MET A 1 -98.77 -1.11 16.20
CA MET A 1 -97.75 -0.53 15.27
C MET A 1 -96.72 0.21 16.06
N ARG A 2 -95.55 -0.37 16.23
CA ARG A 2 -94.35 0.27 16.86
C ARG A 2 -93.21 0.15 15.89
N PRO A 3 -92.45 1.18 15.62
CA PRO A 3 -91.32 1.13 14.67
C PRO A 3 -90.08 0.50 15.29
N LEU A 4 -89.34 -0.27 14.48
CA LEU A 4 -88.12 -0.88 14.72
C LEU A 4 -86.96 0.19 14.86
N ARG A 5 -86.20 0.09 15.92
CA ARG A 5 -84.97 0.91 16.16
C ARG A 5 -83.75 0.19 15.49
N THR A 6 -83.12 0.86 14.55
CA THR A 6 -81.93 0.46 13.90
C THR A 6 -80.69 0.81 14.85
N ILE A 7 -79.96 -0.21 15.20
CA ILE A 7 -78.75 -0.03 16.01
C ILE A 7 -77.56 0.11 15.05
N ALA A 8 -76.91 1.28 15.05
CA ALA A 8 -75.64 1.54 14.34
C ALA A 8 -74.49 0.96 15.14
N ARG A 9 -73.64 0.10 14.51
CA ARG A 9 -72.40 -0.38 15.04
C ARG A 9 -71.31 0.64 14.70
N PRO A 10 -70.38 0.99 15.65
CA PRO A 10 -69.21 1.81 15.34
C PRO A 10 -68.11 0.92 14.72
N TRP A 11 -67.57 1.41 13.63
CA TRP A 11 -66.35 0.84 13.00
C TRP A 11 -65.13 1.23 13.85
N LEU A 12 -64.45 0.24 14.42
CA LEU A 12 -63.10 0.40 14.97
C LEU A 12 -62.12 0.47 13.78
N GLN A 13 -61.52 1.65 13.58
CA GLN A 13 -60.33 1.80 12.73
C GLN A 13 -59.13 1.37 13.54
N SER A 14 -58.54 0.20 13.19
CA SER A 14 -57.24 -0.23 13.70
C SER A 14 -56.15 0.55 12.99
N LEU A 15 -55.53 1.53 13.66
CA LEU A 15 -54.29 2.12 13.22
C LEU A 15 -53.17 1.09 13.38
N LEU A 16 -52.67 0.55 12.26
CA LEU A 16 -51.44 -0.17 12.16
C LEU A 16 -50.27 0.87 12.24
N LEU A 17 -49.66 0.97 13.38
CA LEU A 17 -48.34 1.64 13.55
C LEU A 17 -47.31 0.76 12.87
N LEU A 18 -46.89 1.09 11.64
CA LEU A 18 -45.64 0.60 11.05
C LEU A 18 -44.50 1.25 11.81
N GLY A 19 -43.95 0.52 12.79
CA GLY A 19 -42.67 0.85 13.40
C GLY A 19 -41.57 0.64 12.37
N SER A 20 -41.08 1.73 11.76
CA SER A 20 -39.86 1.71 10.98
C SER A 20 -38.71 1.36 11.90
N VAL A 21 -38.24 0.11 11.89
CA VAL A 21 -36.96 -0.28 12.46
C VAL A 21 -35.89 0.36 11.57
N ILE A 22 -35.47 1.56 11.93
CA ILE A 22 -34.19 2.12 11.41
C ILE A 22 -33.10 1.25 12.02
N ALA A 23 -32.64 0.24 11.28
CA ALA A 23 -31.41 -0.43 11.58
C ALA A 23 -30.32 0.65 11.55
N GLY A 24 -29.86 1.06 12.74
CA GLY A 24 -28.73 1.95 12.87
C GLY A 24 -27.53 1.31 12.19
N MET A 25 -27.18 1.78 11.00
CA MET A 25 -25.85 1.56 10.44
C MET A 25 -24.90 2.22 11.40
N SER A 26 -24.27 1.42 12.27
CA SER A 26 -23.11 1.87 13.03
C SER A 26 -22.09 2.32 12.01
N SER A 27 -21.91 3.63 11.87
CA SER A 27 -20.84 4.19 11.03
C SER A 27 -19.54 3.62 11.59
N ALA A 28 -18.78 2.91 10.74
CA ALA A 28 -17.46 2.43 11.13
C ALA A 28 -16.63 3.62 11.61
N GLU A 29 -15.85 3.40 12.68
CA GLU A 29 -14.95 4.41 13.21
C GLU A 29 -13.98 4.85 12.09
N PRO A 30 -13.81 6.16 11.81
CA PRO A 30 -12.93 6.62 10.75
C PRO A 30 -11.47 6.34 11.10
N ARG A 31 -10.64 6.09 10.09
CA ARG A 31 -9.20 5.90 10.26
C ARG A 31 -8.56 7.18 10.84
N PRO A 32 -7.83 7.12 11.97
CA PRO A 32 -7.11 8.27 12.51
C PRO A 32 -6.03 8.77 11.55
N GLY A 33 -5.85 10.09 11.41
CA GLY A 33 -4.92 10.70 10.47
C GLY A 33 -3.44 10.33 10.67
N HIS A 34 -3.05 9.86 11.87
CA HIS A 34 -1.69 9.37 12.12
C HIS A 34 -1.45 7.92 11.69
N MET A 35 -2.49 7.21 11.23
CA MET A 35 -2.41 5.86 10.68
C MET A 35 -2.26 5.92 9.17
N VAL A 36 -1.18 5.34 8.66
CA VAL A 36 -0.81 5.39 7.24
C VAL A 36 -0.73 3.97 6.65
N TYR A 37 -1.00 3.86 5.35
CA TYR A 37 -0.74 2.63 4.61
C TYR A 37 0.76 2.48 4.38
N LEU A 38 1.35 1.35 4.79
CA LEU A 38 2.78 1.11 4.68
C LEU A 38 3.29 1.28 3.24
N ARG A 39 2.51 0.82 2.24
CA ARG A 39 2.87 0.98 0.82
C ARG A 39 2.96 2.44 0.36
N THR A 40 2.38 3.40 1.10
CA THR A 40 2.55 4.82 0.79
C THR A 40 3.88 5.37 1.31
N ILE A 41 4.48 4.71 2.28
CA ILE A 41 5.76 5.09 2.88
C ILE A 41 6.92 4.35 2.20
N ASP A 42 6.81 3.02 2.05
CA ASP A 42 7.78 2.20 1.32
C ASP A 42 7.07 1.05 0.58
N PRO A 43 6.83 1.19 -0.74
CA PRO A 43 6.18 0.17 -1.55
C PRO A 43 7.06 -1.07 -1.79
N SER A 44 8.36 -1.02 -1.47
CA SER A 44 9.27 -2.15 -1.64
C SER A 44 9.18 -3.19 -0.52
N ILE A 45 8.43 -2.90 0.55
CA ILE A 45 8.12 -3.87 1.60
C ILE A 45 6.97 -4.74 1.11
N GLU A 46 7.23 -6.04 0.95
CA GLU A 46 6.21 -6.99 0.51
C GLU A 46 5.11 -7.14 1.57
N GLN A 47 3.86 -7.33 1.13
CA GLN A 47 2.71 -7.51 2.01
C GLN A 47 2.00 -8.82 1.70
N ASP A 48 1.88 -9.70 2.69
CA ASP A 48 1.11 -10.95 2.67
C ASP A 48 0.21 -10.96 3.91
N ILE A 49 -0.81 -10.08 3.92
CA ILE A 49 -1.65 -9.84 5.10
C ILE A 49 -2.56 -11.05 5.34
N ARG A 50 -2.10 -11.96 6.21
CA ARG A 50 -2.68 -13.28 6.42
C ARG A 50 -4.11 -13.22 6.96
N TYR A 51 -4.42 -12.28 7.82
CA TYR A 51 -5.75 -12.15 8.41
C TYR A 51 -6.81 -11.56 7.48
N ALA A 52 -6.41 -11.04 6.33
CA ALA A 52 -7.33 -10.67 5.25
C ALA A 52 -7.74 -11.86 4.35
N SER A 53 -7.22 -13.06 4.61
CA SER A 53 -7.47 -14.27 3.84
C SER A 53 -7.77 -15.47 4.75
N PRO A 54 -8.27 -16.61 4.21
CA PRO A 54 -8.43 -17.84 4.99
C PRO A 54 -7.12 -18.53 5.38
N HIS A 55 -5.96 -18.07 4.90
CA HIS A 55 -4.67 -18.67 5.19
C HIS A 55 -4.07 -18.16 6.52
N ASN A 56 -4.79 -18.37 7.58
CA ASN A 56 -4.42 -18.09 8.96
C ASN A 56 -4.93 -19.20 9.89
N PHE A 57 -4.62 -19.15 11.16
CA PHE A 57 -4.96 -20.21 12.11
C PHE A 57 -6.47 -20.38 12.35
N THR A 58 -7.30 -19.37 12.03
CA THR A 58 -8.76 -19.48 12.18
C THR A 58 -9.42 -20.13 10.96
N GLY A 59 -8.77 -20.06 9.77
CA GLY A 59 -9.29 -20.60 8.52
C GLY A 59 -10.30 -19.69 7.80
N HIS A 60 -10.49 -18.46 8.28
CA HIS A 60 -11.33 -17.44 7.64
C HIS A 60 -10.69 -16.05 7.76
N PRO A 61 -11.04 -15.09 6.88
CA PRO A 61 -10.65 -13.69 7.06
C PRO A 61 -11.24 -13.14 8.36
N LEU A 62 -10.44 -12.41 9.15
CA LEU A 62 -10.90 -11.86 10.42
C LEU A 62 -11.77 -10.61 10.23
N ASP A 63 -12.66 -10.40 11.20
CA ASP A 63 -13.52 -9.21 11.25
C ASP A 63 -12.71 -7.92 11.19
N GLY A 64 -13.08 -7.02 10.25
CA GLY A 64 -12.42 -5.73 10.06
C GLY A 64 -11.29 -5.70 9.04
N TYR A 65 -10.88 -6.84 8.46
CA TYR A 65 -9.97 -6.89 7.32
C TYR A 65 -10.76 -6.88 6.00
N ALA A 66 -11.19 -5.71 5.56
CA ALA A 66 -11.84 -5.55 4.25
C ALA A 66 -10.82 -5.47 3.09
N ALA A 67 -9.52 -5.37 3.38
CA ALA A 67 -8.43 -5.39 2.42
C ALA A 67 -7.16 -6.00 3.01
N ALA A 68 -6.31 -6.53 2.14
CA ALA A 68 -4.98 -7.03 2.49
C ALA A 68 -3.96 -5.86 2.52
N GLU A 69 -4.11 -4.96 3.49
CA GLU A 69 -3.29 -3.75 3.65
C GLU A 69 -2.64 -3.67 5.03
N CYS A 70 -1.37 -3.31 5.05
CA CYS A 70 -0.66 -2.96 6.27
C CYS A 70 -0.85 -1.49 6.60
N LEU A 71 -1.46 -1.20 7.74
CA LEU A 71 -1.53 0.14 8.32
C LEU A 71 -0.68 0.21 9.59
N LEU A 72 0.08 1.30 9.74
CA LEU A 72 0.89 1.58 10.92
C LEU A 72 0.75 3.05 11.30
N THR A 73 1.14 3.40 12.53
CA THR A 73 1.41 4.80 12.85
C THR A 73 2.53 5.31 11.95
N LEU A 74 2.49 6.60 11.57
CA LEU A 74 3.48 7.21 10.66
C LEU A 74 4.91 6.98 11.15
N ASP A 75 5.17 7.10 12.45
CA ASP A 75 6.50 6.91 13.03
C ASP A 75 6.98 5.45 12.92
N ALA A 76 6.11 4.48 13.19
CA ALA A 76 6.42 3.06 13.02
C ALA A 76 6.66 2.71 11.55
N ALA A 77 5.84 3.22 10.63
CA ALA A 77 5.99 3.00 9.19
C ALA A 77 7.33 3.56 8.66
N ARG A 78 7.71 4.78 9.07
CA ARG A 78 8.99 5.39 8.73
C ARG A 78 10.19 4.63 9.32
N ALA A 79 10.08 4.16 10.56
CA ALA A 79 11.11 3.33 11.16
C ALA A 79 11.28 2.02 10.39
N LEU A 80 10.17 1.38 9.99
CA LEU A 80 10.20 0.15 9.21
C LEU A 80 10.81 0.35 7.81
N ALA A 81 10.55 1.49 7.17
CA ALA A 81 11.20 1.86 5.90
C ALA A 81 12.72 1.99 6.04
N ARG A 82 13.23 2.51 7.17
CA ARG A 82 14.69 2.55 7.44
C ARG A 82 15.28 1.16 7.65
N VAL A 83 14.54 0.25 8.32
CA VAL A 83 14.92 -1.18 8.42
C VAL A 83 15.04 -1.78 7.03
N GLN A 84 14.03 -1.58 6.17
CA GLN A 84 14.01 -2.07 4.78
C GLN A 84 15.23 -1.56 4.00
N ALA A 85 15.50 -0.26 4.03
CA ALA A 85 16.65 0.34 3.35
C ALA A 85 17.98 -0.28 3.80
N SER A 86 18.16 -0.48 5.11
CA SER A 86 19.36 -1.10 5.69
C SER A 86 19.51 -2.58 5.27
N LEU A 87 18.43 -3.33 5.17
CA LEU A 87 18.43 -4.73 4.75
C LEU A 87 18.66 -4.86 3.24
N ARG A 88 18.04 -4.00 2.42
CA ARG A 88 18.25 -3.99 0.97
C ARG A 88 19.70 -3.76 0.58
N ALA A 89 20.43 -2.89 1.28
CA ALA A 89 21.86 -2.70 1.09
C ALA A 89 22.69 -3.97 1.33
N GLN A 90 22.11 -5.00 1.97
CA GLN A 90 22.73 -6.29 2.25
C GLN A 90 22.14 -7.42 1.37
N GLY A 91 21.25 -7.11 0.41
CA GLY A 91 20.59 -8.07 -0.47
C GLY A 91 19.40 -8.79 0.17
N TYR A 92 18.82 -8.23 1.23
CA TYR A 92 17.61 -8.76 1.91
C TYR A 92 16.45 -7.78 1.78
N GLY A 93 15.23 -8.27 1.99
CA GLY A 93 14.02 -7.46 2.05
C GLY A 93 13.14 -7.86 3.24
N LEU A 94 12.07 -7.10 3.44
CA LEU A 94 11.04 -7.38 4.41
C LEU A 94 9.74 -7.83 3.72
N LYS A 95 9.02 -8.73 4.39
CA LYS A 95 7.63 -9.09 4.09
C LYS A 95 6.81 -9.01 5.36
N VAL A 96 5.70 -8.27 5.36
CA VAL A 96 4.80 -8.15 6.51
C VAL A 96 3.61 -9.09 6.38
N PHE A 97 3.21 -9.71 7.50
CA PHE A 97 2.08 -10.62 7.62
C PHE A 97 0.89 -9.98 8.33
N ASP A 98 1.14 -9.10 9.28
CA ASP A 98 0.14 -8.32 10.00
C ASP A 98 0.73 -7.00 10.52
N CYS A 99 -0.13 -5.98 10.63
CA CYS A 99 0.25 -4.66 11.12
C CYS A 99 -0.80 -4.18 12.15
N TYR A 100 -1.46 -3.05 11.92
CA TYR A 100 -2.64 -2.70 12.70
C TYR A 100 -3.69 -3.79 12.55
N ARG A 101 -4.22 -4.27 13.70
CA ARG A 101 -5.29 -5.27 13.80
C ARG A 101 -6.48 -4.62 14.49
N PRO A 102 -7.63 -4.45 13.84
CA PRO A 102 -8.83 -3.92 14.47
C PRO A 102 -9.18 -4.69 15.73
N ASN A 103 -9.67 -4.02 16.77
CA ASN A 103 -10.02 -4.72 18.02
C ASN A 103 -11.13 -5.78 17.82
N ARG A 104 -12.01 -5.57 16.83
CA ARG A 104 -13.00 -6.59 16.42
C ARG A 104 -12.36 -7.88 15.90
N ALA A 105 -11.19 -7.79 15.23
CA ALA A 105 -10.44 -8.97 14.81
C ALA A 105 -9.86 -9.73 16.01
N VAL A 106 -9.40 -9.03 17.04
CA VAL A 106 -8.96 -9.66 18.31
C VAL A 106 -10.12 -10.37 18.99
N ALA A 107 -11.31 -9.77 18.97
CA ALA A 107 -12.53 -10.41 19.48
C ALA A 107 -12.92 -11.65 18.66
N ASP A 108 -12.73 -11.61 17.34
CA ASP A 108 -12.96 -12.74 16.44
C ASP A 108 -12.02 -13.92 16.74
N MET A 109 -10.73 -13.69 16.89
CA MET A 109 -9.76 -14.69 17.37
C MET A 109 -10.20 -15.30 18.72
N GLY A 110 -10.74 -14.46 19.60
CA GLY A 110 -11.29 -14.91 20.89
C GLY A 110 -12.51 -15.81 20.76
N ARG A 111 -13.43 -15.52 19.84
CA ARG A 111 -14.57 -16.38 19.52
C ARG A 111 -14.10 -17.72 18.97
N PHE A 112 -13.20 -17.69 17.99
CA PHE A 112 -12.62 -18.89 17.40
C PHE A 112 -11.99 -19.80 18.45
N ALA A 113 -11.30 -19.28 19.48
CA ALA A 113 -10.70 -20.06 20.54
C ALA A 113 -11.72 -20.84 21.38
N THR A 114 -13.01 -20.49 21.34
CA THR A 114 -14.10 -21.13 22.11
C THR A 114 -15.07 -21.93 21.24
N GLU A 115 -15.06 -21.74 19.93
CA GLU A 115 -15.93 -22.44 18.99
C GLU A 115 -15.45 -23.85 18.68
N PRO A 116 -16.36 -24.78 18.33
CA PRO A 116 -15.97 -26.13 17.93
C PRO A 116 -15.29 -26.13 16.55
N GLY A 117 -14.49 -27.18 16.31
CA GLY A 117 -13.78 -27.39 15.05
C GLY A 117 -12.39 -26.77 15.02
N ASP A 118 -11.52 -27.41 14.26
CA ASP A 118 -10.09 -27.10 14.16
C ASP A 118 -9.66 -27.08 12.68
N PRO A 119 -10.14 -26.13 11.86
CA PRO A 119 -10.00 -26.18 10.41
C PRO A 119 -8.54 -26.14 9.94
N ARG A 120 -7.64 -25.53 10.72
CA ARG A 120 -6.22 -25.34 10.37
C ARG A 120 -5.26 -25.87 11.44
N LYS A 121 -5.72 -26.79 12.33
CA LYS A 121 -4.91 -27.32 13.42
C LYS A 121 -3.61 -27.96 12.95
N ALA A 122 -3.68 -28.79 11.92
CA ALA A 122 -2.51 -29.52 11.44
C ALA A 122 -1.39 -28.61 10.93
N GLU A 123 -1.71 -27.39 10.50
CA GLU A 123 -0.73 -26.42 10.02
C GLU A 123 -0.24 -25.49 11.14
N PHE A 124 -1.13 -24.80 11.85
CA PHE A 124 -0.75 -23.70 12.74
C PHE A 124 -0.57 -24.11 14.22
N TYR A 125 -1.33 -25.08 14.71
CA TYR A 125 -1.31 -25.46 16.15
C TYR A 125 -1.41 -26.98 16.37
N PRO A 126 -0.55 -27.78 15.69
CA PRO A 126 -0.70 -29.25 15.67
C PRO A 126 -0.61 -29.92 17.05
N ARG A 127 0.04 -29.26 18.00
CA ARG A 127 0.29 -29.78 19.38
C ARG A 127 -0.41 -28.99 20.48
N VAL A 128 -1.22 -27.99 20.12
CA VAL A 128 -1.90 -27.10 21.07
C VAL A 128 -3.40 -27.24 20.91
N ASP A 129 -4.13 -27.34 22.01
CA ASP A 129 -5.58 -27.33 22.02
C ASP A 129 -6.10 -25.88 22.18
N LYS A 130 -7.21 -25.53 21.51
CA LYS A 130 -7.78 -24.18 21.50
C LYS A 130 -8.05 -23.64 22.91
N GLN A 131 -8.50 -24.48 23.85
CA GLN A 131 -8.72 -24.09 25.25
C GLN A 131 -7.48 -23.53 25.94
N ASP A 132 -6.29 -23.87 25.44
CA ASP A 132 -5.00 -23.44 25.98
C ASP A 132 -4.44 -22.17 25.32
N PHE A 133 -5.04 -21.67 24.24
CA PHE A 133 -4.55 -20.49 23.51
C PHE A 133 -4.32 -19.29 24.42
N TRP A 134 -5.28 -18.99 25.30
CA TRP A 134 -5.18 -17.89 26.27
C TRP A 134 -4.09 -18.14 27.32
N ARG A 135 -4.04 -19.34 27.86
CA ARG A 135 -3.09 -19.70 28.92
C ARG A 135 -1.66 -19.70 28.43
N LEU A 136 -1.45 -20.16 27.21
CA LEU A 136 -0.12 -20.23 26.58
C LEU A 136 0.29 -18.86 25.99
N GLY A 137 -0.66 -17.95 25.77
CA GLY A 137 -0.42 -16.59 25.28
C GLY A 137 -0.37 -16.46 23.76
N TYR A 138 -0.88 -17.44 23.03
CA TYR A 138 -1.00 -17.36 21.56
C TYR A 138 -2.13 -16.44 21.10
N VAL A 139 -3.19 -16.29 21.91
CA VAL A 139 -4.26 -15.33 21.68
C VAL A 139 -4.37 -14.40 22.88
N ALA A 140 -4.44 -13.10 22.65
CA ALA A 140 -4.54 -12.09 23.69
C ALA A 140 -5.95 -11.47 23.73
N ARG A 141 -6.41 -11.02 24.91
CA ARG A 141 -7.66 -10.26 25.07
C ARG A 141 -7.54 -8.82 24.58
N VAL A 142 -6.33 -8.27 24.63
CA VAL A 142 -5.96 -6.95 24.12
C VAL A 142 -4.64 -7.11 23.38
N SER A 143 -4.59 -6.70 22.13
CA SER A 143 -3.42 -6.82 21.28
C SER A 143 -2.70 -5.47 21.12
N ASN A 144 -1.36 -5.49 21.12
CA ASN A 144 -0.56 -4.32 20.78
C ASN A 144 -0.75 -3.92 19.30
N HIS A 145 -1.08 -4.86 18.40
CA HIS A 145 -1.45 -4.56 17.02
C HIS A 145 -2.59 -3.55 16.91
N SER A 146 -3.57 -3.61 17.81
CA SER A 146 -4.70 -2.66 17.82
C SER A 146 -4.30 -1.21 18.16
N ARG A 147 -3.02 -0.97 18.47
CA ARG A 147 -2.45 0.37 18.70
C ARG A 147 -1.70 0.93 17.49
N GLY A 148 -1.54 0.13 16.43
CA GLY A 148 -0.93 0.56 15.16
C GLY A 148 0.59 0.70 15.16
N SER A 149 1.29 0.23 16.21
CA SER A 149 2.76 0.30 16.28
C SER A 149 3.43 -1.08 16.32
N THR A 150 2.66 -2.13 16.10
CA THR A 150 3.14 -3.52 16.11
C THR A 150 3.02 -4.11 14.71
N VAL A 151 4.00 -4.92 14.33
CA VAL A 151 4.08 -5.56 13.04
C VAL A 151 4.58 -6.99 13.19
N ASP A 152 3.96 -7.91 12.46
CA ASP A 152 4.42 -9.28 12.27
C ASP A 152 5.06 -9.37 10.88
N LEU A 153 6.34 -9.80 10.82
CA LEU A 153 7.10 -9.76 9.58
C LEU A 153 8.24 -10.80 9.53
N THR A 154 8.79 -10.93 8.33
CA THR A 154 9.91 -11.83 8.04
C THR A 154 10.93 -11.19 7.10
N LEU A 155 12.01 -11.93 6.83
CA LEU A 155 13.02 -11.59 5.81
C LEU A 155 12.72 -12.29 4.49
N THR A 156 12.92 -11.59 3.38
CA THR A 156 13.06 -12.13 2.03
C THR A 156 14.52 -11.98 1.55
N GLY A 157 14.90 -12.74 0.53
CA GLY A 157 16.25 -12.65 0.00
C GLY A 157 16.64 -13.83 -0.90
N PRO A 158 17.88 -13.87 -1.41
CA PRO A 158 18.28 -14.77 -2.51
C PRO A 158 18.29 -16.26 -2.16
N LYS A 159 18.16 -16.62 -0.86
CA LYS A 159 18.05 -18.02 -0.40
C LYS A 159 16.62 -18.42 -0.03
N ALA A 160 15.64 -17.54 -0.24
CA ALA A 160 14.24 -17.88 -0.05
C ALA A 160 13.79 -18.86 -1.16
N LEU A 161 12.98 -19.83 -0.77
CA LEU A 161 12.29 -20.66 -1.76
C LEU A 161 11.16 -19.83 -2.43
N PRO A 162 10.90 -20.03 -3.73
CA PRO A 162 9.81 -19.35 -4.42
C PRO A 162 8.48 -19.54 -3.69
N ALA A 163 7.67 -18.49 -3.65
CA ALA A 163 6.35 -18.57 -3.05
C ALA A 163 5.46 -19.59 -3.79
N SER A 164 4.77 -20.43 -3.04
CA SER A 164 3.79 -21.39 -3.56
C SER A 164 2.40 -20.77 -3.59
N THR A 165 1.59 -21.11 -4.57
CA THR A 165 0.17 -20.72 -4.56
C THR A 165 -0.55 -21.49 -3.47
N TRP A 166 -1.13 -20.77 -2.52
CA TRP A 166 -1.98 -21.38 -1.49
C TRP A 166 -3.44 -21.46 -1.97
N THR A 167 -4.11 -22.54 -1.62
CA THR A 167 -5.56 -22.71 -1.83
C THR A 167 -6.20 -23.27 -0.57
N PRO A 168 -7.50 -23.03 -0.31
CA PRO A 168 -8.20 -23.58 0.86
C PRO A 168 -8.15 -25.13 0.97
N SER A 169 -8.03 -25.80 -0.18
CA SER A 169 -7.91 -27.26 -0.28
C SER A 169 -6.46 -27.78 -0.19
N ALA A 170 -5.47 -26.90 -0.07
CA ALA A 170 -4.07 -27.31 0.04
C ALA A 170 -3.87 -28.24 1.26
N THR A 171 -3.02 -29.25 1.10
CA THR A 171 -2.62 -30.13 2.19
C THR A 171 -1.96 -29.31 3.29
N GLN A 172 -2.48 -29.45 4.52
CA GLN A 172 -1.90 -28.80 5.69
C GLN A 172 -0.61 -29.50 6.09
N VAL A 173 0.47 -28.77 6.18
CA VAL A 173 1.77 -29.25 6.64
C VAL A 173 2.11 -28.55 7.95
N ASP A 174 2.57 -29.31 8.94
CA ASP A 174 2.97 -28.80 10.25
C ASP A 174 3.95 -27.62 10.12
N CYS A 175 3.62 -26.51 10.76
CA CYS A 175 4.44 -25.29 10.74
C CYS A 175 5.87 -25.46 11.28
N THR A 176 6.16 -26.58 11.96
CA THR A 176 7.50 -26.94 12.44
C THR A 176 8.21 -27.97 11.54
N ALA A 177 7.58 -28.41 10.44
CA ALA A 177 8.23 -29.29 9.48
C ALA A 177 9.50 -28.65 8.88
N PRO A 178 10.41 -29.43 8.27
CA PRO A 178 11.56 -28.89 7.53
C PRO A 178 11.16 -27.80 6.56
N TYR A 179 12.03 -26.81 6.36
CA TYR A 179 11.74 -25.63 5.55
C TYR A 179 11.28 -25.98 4.14
N ASP A 180 11.90 -26.93 3.48
CA ASP A 180 11.59 -27.42 2.12
C ASP A 180 10.28 -28.24 2.02
N GLN A 181 9.65 -28.56 3.15
CA GLN A 181 8.40 -29.33 3.21
C GLN A 181 7.19 -28.47 3.60
N ARG A 182 7.43 -27.30 4.23
CA ARG A 182 6.37 -26.36 4.61
C ARG A 182 5.81 -25.65 3.38
N TRP A 183 4.67 -25.01 3.54
CA TRP A 183 4.20 -24.05 2.55
C TRP A 183 5.16 -22.86 2.48
N HIS A 184 5.51 -22.44 1.24
CA HIS A 184 6.47 -21.36 1.02
C HIS A 184 5.76 -20.08 0.66
N ASP A 185 6.06 -19.03 1.39
CA ASP A 185 5.59 -17.66 1.18
C ASP A 185 6.65 -16.74 0.56
N GLY A 186 7.79 -17.29 0.13
CA GLY A 186 8.91 -16.50 -0.36
C GLY A 186 9.80 -15.93 0.76
N ALA A 187 9.53 -16.26 2.02
CA ALA A 187 10.37 -15.87 3.15
C ALA A 187 11.61 -16.77 3.30
N LEU A 188 12.64 -16.26 3.99
CA LEU A 188 13.78 -17.07 4.42
C LEU A 188 13.36 -18.08 5.52
N ASP A 189 14.16 -19.16 5.68
CA ASP A 189 13.93 -20.12 6.77
C ASP A 189 14.08 -19.43 8.14
N MET A 190 12.99 -19.37 8.88
CA MET A 190 12.94 -18.87 10.26
C MET A 190 12.77 -19.99 11.29
N GLY A 191 12.87 -21.28 10.88
CA GLY A 191 12.75 -22.46 11.73
C GLY A 191 11.31 -22.92 11.96
N THR A 192 10.32 -22.04 11.80
CA THR A 192 8.88 -22.35 11.76
C THR A 192 8.19 -21.49 10.71
N GLY A 193 6.96 -21.85 10.34
CA GLY A 193 6.05 -20.94 9.64
C GLY A 193 5.64 -19.75 10.53
N PHE A 194 5.02 -18.74 9.92
CA PHE A 194 4.34 -17.66 10.62
C PHE A 194 3.13 -18.21 11.40
N ASP A 195 2.81 -17.61 12.54
CA ASP A 195 1.66 -18.00 13.38
C ASP A 195 1.71 -19.47 13.87
N CYS A 196 2.91 -20.03 14.00
CA CYS A 196 3.11 -21.38 14.49
C CYS A 196 2.98 -21.41 16.01
N PHE A 197 1.93 -22.01 16.54
CA PHE A 197 1.71 -22.16 17.99
C PHE A 197 2.53 -23.34 18.54
N ASP A 198 3.82 -23.11 18.64
CA ASP A 198 4.82 -24.07 19.09
C ASP A 198 6.00 -23.35 19.75
N GLU A 199 6.63 -23.98 20.75
CA GLU A 199 7.81 -23.39 21.41
C GLU A 199 8.99 -23.14 20.47
N ARG A 200 9.06 -23.82 19.32
CA ARG A 200 10.05 -23.54 18.27
C ARG A 200 9.90 -22.16 17.66
N ALA A 201 8.71 -21.53 17.76
CA ALA A 201 8.46 -20.16 17.36
C ALA A 201 9.09 -19.14 18.32
N HIS A 202 9.44 -19.53 19.55
CA HIS A 202 10.08 -18.63 20.50
C HIS A 202 11.41 -18.12 19.91
N THR A 203 11.62 -16.79 19.98
CA THR A 203 12.73 -16.10 19.29
C THR A 203 14.09 -16.73 19.54
N ALA A 204 14.39 -17.13 20.79
CA ALA A 204 15.66 -17.71 21.20
C ALA A 204 15.64 -19.25 21.31
N ASN A 205 14.70 -19.93 20.64
CA ASN A 205 14.63 -21.38 20.73
C ASN A 205 15.89 -22.05 20.17
N PRO A 206 16.61 -22.91 20.96
CA PRO A 206 17.88 -23.49 20.55
C PRO A 206 17.73 -24.72 19.63
N THR A 207 16.54 -25.24 19.44
CA THR A 207 16.31 -26.50 18.69
C THR A 207 16.12 -26.29 17.19
N ILE A 208 16.00 -25.05 16.72
CA ILE A 208 15.95 -24.71 15.29
C ILE A 208 17.34 -24.78 14.68
N ASN A 209 17.43 -24.94 13.36
CA ASN A 209 18.72 -25.02 12.67
C ASN A 209 19.49 -23.69 12.69
N ALA A 210 20.80 -23.73 12.45
CA ALA A 210 21.69 -22.58 12.53
C ALA A 210 21.29 -21.47 11.53
N THR A 211 20.85 -21.82 10.32
CA THR A 211 20.41 -20.84 9.31
C THR A 211 19.21 -20.04 9.83
N ALA A 212 18.25 -20.70 10.42
CA ALA A 212 17.08 -20.05 11.00
C ALA A 212 17.46 -19.15 12.21
N GLN A 213 18.42 -19.60 13.06
CA GLN A 213 18.94 -18.78 14.16
C GLN A 213 19.60 -17.49 13.61
N ASP A 214 20.44 -17.60 12.58
CA ASP A 214 21.10 -16.45 11.95
C ASP A 214 20.10 -15.48 11.32
N ASN A 215 19.06 -15.99 10.66
CA ASN A 215 18.02 -15.17 10.06
C ASN A 215 17.20 -14.42 11.13
N ARG A 216 16.80 -15.09 12.22
CA ARG A 216 16.11 -14.41 13.35
C ARG A 216 17.01 -13.35 14.00
N GLN A 217 18.28 -13.64 14.18
CA GLN A 217 19.25 -12.67 14.73
C GLN A 217 19.40 -11.46 13.81
N ARG A 218 19.50 -11.66 12.48
CA ARG A 218 19.56 -10.59 11.48
C ARG A 218 18.32 -9.72 11.55
N LEU A 219 17.13 -10.31 11.52
CA LEU A 219 15.86 -9.59 11.61
C LEU A 219 15.78 -8.79 12.92
N GLY A 220 15.98 -9.45 14.06
CA GLY A 220 15.90 -8.81 15.37
C GLY A 220 16.90 -7.67 15.55
N SER A 221 18.13 -7.83 15.04
CA SER A 221 19.17 -6.78 15.12
C SER A 221 18.81 -5.57 14.24
N ALA A 222 18.29 -5.79 13.02
CA ALA A 222 17.88 -4.71 12.14
C ALA A 222 16.66 -3.94 12.71
N MET A 223 15.69 -4.65 13.26
CA MET A 223 14.51 -4.08 13.91
C MET A 223 14.87 -3.27 15.16
N ALA A 224 15.73 -3.83 16.03
CA ALA A 224 16.14 -3.17 17.28
C ALA A 224 16.91 -1.86 17.03
N LYS A 225 17.73 -1.79 15.97
CA LYS A 225 18.47 -0.59 15.58
C LYS A 225 17.53 0.59 15.28
N GLU A 226 16.33 0.33 14.77
CA GLU A 226 15.35 1.35 14.41
C GLU A 226 14.26 1.53 15.46
N GLY A 227 14.44 0.99 16.68
CA GLY A 227 13.58 1.25 17.83
C GLY A 227 12.42 0.23 18.01
N PHE A 228 12.45 -0.91 17.34
CA PHE A 228 11.49 -1.98 17.56
C PHE A 228 11.98 -2.95 18.63
N SER A 229 11.07 -3.46 19.44
CA SER A 229 11.28 -4.50 20.44
C SER A 229 10.56 -5.77 20.04
N GLY A 230 11.27 -6.90 20.00
CA GLY A 230 10.70 -8.21 19.69
C GLY A 230 9.95 -8.84 20.87
N TYR A 231 9.02 -9.74 20.58
CA TYR A 231 8.33 -10.56 21.56
C TYR A 231 9.03 -11.93 21.69
N SER A 232 9.33 -12.35 22.91
CA SER A 232 10.16 -13.55 23.15
C SER A 232 9.53 -14.87 22.69
N LYS A 233 8.19 -14.93 22.59
CA LYS A 233 7.46 -16.14 22.17
C LYS A 233 7.21 -16.26 20.69
N GLU A 234 7.47 -15.19 19.93
CA GLU A 234 7.14 -15.08 18.49
C GLU A 234 8.27 -14.40 17.77
N TRP A 235 8.97 -15.10 16.88
CA TRP A 235 10.13 -14.55 16.16
C TRP A 235 9.75 -13.44 15.16
N TRP A 236 8.51 -13.37 14.74
CA TRP A 236 7.98 -12.42 13.77
C TRP A 236 7.47 -11.11 14.37
N HIS A 237 7.17 -11.09 15.69
CA HIS A 237 6.40 -10.02 16.35
C HIS A 237 7.29 -8.92 16.91
N PHE A 238 7.10 -7.69 16.44
CA PHE A 238 7.87 -6.51 16.84
C PHE A 238 6.98 -5.30 17.11
N THR A 239 7.27 -4.57 18.19
CA THR A 239 6.55 -3.34 18.56
C THR A 239 7.49 -2.15 18.56
N TYR A 240 7.11 -1.06 17.88
CA TYR A 240 7.85 0.19 17.83
C TYR A 240 7.59 1.06 19.05
N GLY A 241 8.66 1.58 19.67
CA GLY A 241 8.58 2.48 20.83
C GLY A 241 8.01 1.82 22.09
N SER A 242 7.68 2.64 23.07
CA SER A 242 7.01 2.18 24.30
C SER A 242 5.50 2.13 24.11
N ALA A 243 4.96 1.13 23.45
CA ALA A 243 3.53 0.95 23.17
C ALA A 243 2.69 0.64 24.43
N GLN A 244 2.99 1.25 25.57
CA GLN A 244 2.33 0.99 26.84
C GLN A 244 1.28 2.06 27.22
N ALA A 245 0.46 2.50 26.27
CA ALA A 245 -0.76 3.20 26.65
C ALA A 245 -1.90 2.17 26.76
N PRO A 246 -2.39 1.80 27.95
CA PRO A 246 -3.35 0.71 28.13
C PRO A 246 -4.72 0.94 27.46
N ASN A 247 -5.05 2.14 27.08
CA ASN A 247 -6.41 2.55 26.68
C ASN A 247 -6.53 3.03 25.22
N ASN A 248 -5.53 2.85 24.38
CA ASN A 248 -5.56 3.39 23.00
C ASN A 248 -5.67 2.29 21.93
N VAL A 249 -6.57 1.34 22.11
CA VAL A 249 -6.93 0.35 21.10
C VAL A 249 -7.91 0.96 20.11
N MET A 250 -7.67 0.75 18.82
CA MET A 250 -8.48 1.26 17.73
C MET A 250 -9.32 0.13 17.12
N ASP A 251 -10.46 0.47 16.52
CA ASP A 251 -11.37 -0.51 15.92
C ASP A 251 -11.95 -0.05 14.57
N PHE A 252 -11.21 0.74 13.79
CA PHE A 252 -11.62 1.09 12.43
C PHE A 252 -11.28 -0.06 11.45
N PRO A 253 -12.07 -0.27 10.38
CA PRO A 253 -11.81 -1.32 9.41
C PRO A 253 -10.57 -1.01 8.55
N ILE A 254 -9.83 -2.04 8.17
CA ILE A 254 -8.78 -1.97 7.15
C ILE A 254 -9.46 -2.04 5.78
N THR A 255 -9.49 -0.92 5.08
CA THR A 255 -10.06 -0.81 3.73
C THR A 255 -8.96 -0.75 2.68
N PRO A 256 -9.24 -1.00 1.39
CA PRO A 256 -8.27 -0.77 0.34
C PRO A 256 -7.73 0.66 0.38
N LEU A 257 -6.45 0.82 0.05
CA LEU A 257 -5.90 2.15 -0.22
C LEU A 257 -6.67 2.73 -1.41
N ASP A 258 -7.35 3.82 -1.17
CA ASP A 258 -8.06 4.57 -2.20
C ASP A 258 -7.46 5.99 -2.35
N ALA A 259 -7.97 6.72 -3.33
CA ALA A 259 -7.56 8.08 -3.61
C ALA A 259 -7.68 9.00 -2.38
N ASN A 260 -8.76 8.88 -1.61
CA ASN A 260 -9.00 9.72 -0.44
C ASN A 260 -7.98 9.43 0.66
N ALA A 261 -7.72 8.15 0.95
CA ALA A 261 -6.74 7.78 1.97
C ALA A 261 -5.31 8.27 1.63
N ALA A 262 -4.92 8.22 0.35
CA ALA A 262 -3.64 8.74 -0.11
C ALA A 262 -3.58 10.27 -0.01
N LEU A 263 -4.64 10.94 -0.45
CA LEU A 263 -4.76 12.41 -0.37
C LEU A 263 -4.75 12.90 1.08
N ASP A 264 -5.45 12.22 1.99
CA ASP A 264 -5.46 12.57 3.43
C ASP A 264 -4.06 12.47 4.07
N ALA A 265 -3.25 11.52 3.63
CA ALA A 265 -1.88 11.34 4.09
C ALA A 265 -0.88 12.29 3.43
N SER A 266 -1.24 12.94 2.33
CA SER A 266 -0.36 13.84 1.58
C SER A 266 -0.31 15.24 2.19
N HIS A 267 0.90 15.79 2.29
CA HIS A 267 1.15 17.16 2.68
C HIS A 267 1.64 18.04 1.50
N GLN A 268 2.01 17.44 0.38
CA GLN A 268 2.44 18.12 -0.83
C GLN A 268 1.67 17.59 -2.03
N LEU A 269 0.98 18.46 -2.74
CA LEU A 269 0.17 18.09 -3.89
C LEU A 269 0.57 18.94 -5.10
N ILE A 270 0.75 18.30 -6.25
CA ILE A 270 0.84 18.95 -7.55
C ILE A 270 -0.46 18.64 -8.30
N VAL A 271 -1.16 19.67 -8.76
CA VAL A 271 -2.33 19.52 -9.63
C VAL A 271 -1.94 19.97 -11.04
N VAL A 272 -2.06 19.06 -11.99
CA VAL A 272 -1.85 19.33 -13.43
C VAL A 272 -3.19 19.21 -14.14
N THR A 273 -3.59 20.24 -14.87
CA THR A 273 -4.81 20.19 -15.67
C THR A 273 -4.57 20.64 -17.11
N THR A 274 -5.25 19.96 -18.04
CA THR A 274 -5.44 20.40 -19.44
C THR A 274 -6.90 20.81 -19.62
N LYS A 275 -7.22 21.56 -20.67
CA LYS A 275 -8.59 22.01 -20.91
C LYS A 275 -9.52 20.82 -21.23
N ASN A 276 -9.03 19.86 -22.00
CA ASN A 276 -9.76 18.62 -22.35
C ASN A 276 -8.77 17.45 -22.56
N TRP A 277 -9.29 16.27 -22.91
CA TRP A 277 -8.52 15.03 -23.07
C TRP A 277 -7.43 15.06 -24.16
N ASP A 278 -7.63 15.86 -25.21
CA ASP A 278 -6.75 15.89 -26.40
C ASP A 278 -5.81 17.10 -26.41
N ASP A 279 -5.92 17.99 -25.42
CA ASP A 279 -5.04 19.16 -25.32
C ASP A 279 -3.63 18.75 -24.89
N LEU A 280 -2.65 19.39 -25.53
CA LEU A 280 -1.23 19.14 -25.30
C LEU A 280 -0.63 20.05 -24.23
N GLN A 281 -1.25 21.20 -24.01
CA GLN A 281 -0.80 22.21 -23.07
C GLN A 281 -1.68 22.19 -21.81
N GLY A 282 -1.05 22.38 -20.67
CA GLY A 282 -1.71 22.42 -19.39
C GLY A 282 -1.05 23.39 -18.43
N SER A 283 -1.58 23.41 -17.23
CA SER A 283 -1.06 24.18 -16.11
C SER A 283 -0.83 23.29 -14.91
N ALA A 284 0.26 23.51 -14.20
CA ALA A 284 0.58 22.87 -12.94
C ALA A 284 0.54 23.88 -11.79
N GLN A 285 -0.06 23.50 -10.66
CA GLN A 285 -0.07 24.27 -9.42
C GLN A 285 0.38 23.40 -8.27
N ARG A 286 1.27 23.90 -7.42
CA ARG A 286 1.70 23.26 -6.19
C ARG A 286 0.79 23.67 -5.03
N TYR A 287 0.58 22.74 -4.09
CA TYR A 287 -0.19 22.97 -2.88
C TYR A 287 0.52 22.35 -1.69
N GLU A 288 0.38 22.96 -0.54
CA GLU A 288 0.77 22.40 0.76
C GLU A 288 -0.46 22.24 1.66
N ARG A 289 -0.43 21.21 2.50
CA ARG A 289 -1.51 20.95 3.45
C ARG A 289 -1.42 21.91 4.66
N ASP A 290 -2.54 22.54 4.93
CA ASP A 290 -2.75 23.35 6.14
C ASP A 290 -4.00 22.83 6.87
N GLY A 291 -3.78 22.11 7.97
CA GLY A 291 -4.85 21.37 8.63
C GLY A 291 -5.47 20.32 7.71
N ASN A 292 -6.78 20.42 7.46
CA ASN A 292 -7.52 19.46 6.61
C ASN A 292 -7.67 19.93 5.16
N THR A 293 -7.04 21.04 4.76
CA THR A 293 -7.17 21.61 3.42
C THR A 293 -5.82 21.81 2.76
N PHE A 294 -5.81 21.88 1.43
CA PHE A 294 -4.64 22.24 0.65
C PHE A 294 -4.68 23.74 0.30
N ARG A 295 -3.55 24.45 0.48
CA ARG A 295 -3.36 25.83 0.08
C ARG A 295 -2.36 25.95 -1.06
N LYS A 296 -2.61 26.86 -2.01
CA LYS A 296 -1.68 27.14 -3.11
C LYS A 296 -0.31 27.53 -2.57
N TYR A 297 0.73 26.92 -3.15
CA TYR A 297 2.12 27.19 -2.85
C TYR A 297 2.85 27.68 -4.11
N GLY A 298 3.27 28.93 -4.10
CA GLY A 298 3.89 29.59 -5.26
C GLY A 298 2.93 29.79 -6.43
N GLU A 299 3.48 30.23 -7.56
CA GLU A 299 2.73 30.50 -8.78
C GLU A 299 2.51 29.21 -9.61
N ALA A 300 1.42 29.21 -10.38
CA ALA A 300 1.18 28.18 -11.38
C ALA A 300 2.19 28.31 -12.53
N PHE A 301 2.52 27.19 -13.17
CA PHE A 301 3.45 27.15 -14.30
C PHE A 301 2.92 26.28 -15.45
N ALA A 302 3.41 26.54 -16.65
CA ALA A 302 2.98 25.85 -17.85
C ALA A 302 3.61 24.44 -17.93
N VAL A 303 2.84 23.50 -18.45
CA VAL A 303 3.31 22.13 -18.76
C VAL A 303 2.85 21.71 -20.16
N VAL A 304 3.53 20.73 -20.74
CA VAL A 304 3.06 19.98 -21.90
C VAL A 304 2.94 18.52 -21.56
N VAL A 305 1.96 17.85 -22.13
CA VAL A 305 1.66 16.44 -21.90
C VAL A 305 1.86 15.60 -23.16
N GLY A 306 1.34 14.38 -23.18
CA GLY A 306 1.45 13.48 -24.32
C GLY A 306 0.95 14.07 -25.63
N LYS A 307 1.57 13.69 -26.76
CA LYS A 307 1.23 14.18 -28.12
C LYS A 307 -0.23 13.89 -28.53
N ASN A 308 -0.89 13.00 -27.85
CA ASN A 308 -2.30 12.67 -28.03
C ASN A 308 -3.13 13.03 -26.76
N GLY A 309 -2.64 13.97 -25.94
CA GLY A 309 -3.31 14.45 -24.73
C GLY A 309 -3.16 13.50 -23.53
N MET A 310 -4.26 13.25 -22.83
CA MET A 310 -4.32 12.40 -21.63
C MET A 310 -5.26 11.20 -21.78
N ALA A 311 -5.12 10.22 -20.90
CA ALA A 311 -6.02 9.09 -20.75
C ALA A 311 -5.99 8.58 -19.30
N TRP A 312 -7.07 7.96 -18.79
CA TRP A 312 -7.10 7.37 -17.45
C TRP A 312 -6.00 6.31 -17.29
N GLY A 313 -5.10 6.54 -16.35
CA GLY A 313 -3.97 5.70 -16.03
C GLY A 313 -4.25 4.75 -14.87
N LYS A 314 -3.22 4.01 -14.45
CA LYS A 314 -3.23 3.18 -13.24
C LYS A 314 -2.45 3.90 -12.15
N GLY A 315 -3.16 4.60 -11.29
CA GLY A 315 -2.67 5.34 -10.15
C GLY A 315 -3.18 4.76 -8.82
N LEU A 316 -3.40 5.65 -7.88
CA LEU A 316 -3.98 5.34 -6.56
C LEU A 316 -5.51 5.40 -6.56
N ASP A 317 -6.09 5.90 -7.65
CA ASP A 317 -7.52 6.03 -7.86
C ASP A 317 -8.08 4.78 -8.56
N ASN A 318 -9.29 4.42 -8.17
CA ASN A 318 -10.07 3.37 -8.82
C ASN A 318 -11.21 4.02 -9.61
N VAL A 319 -10.84 4.84 -10.60
CA VAL A 319 -11.84 5.43 -11.51
C VAL A 319 -12.21 4.37 -12.53
N GLU A 320 -13.51 4.06 -12.62
CA GLU A 320 -14.07 3.29 -13.73
C GLU A 320 -14.22 4.24 -14.92
N PRO A 321 -13.40 4.12 -15.96
CA PRO A 321 -13.52 4.98 -17.13
C PRO A 321 -14.84 4.67 -17.84
N GLY A 322 -15.72 5.66 -17.97
CA GLY A 322 -16.96 5.52 -18.75
C GLY A 322 -16.63 5.42 -20.24
N THR A 323 -16.82 6.54 -20.95
CA THR A 323 -16.47 6.69 -22.38
C THR A 323 -15.11 7.39 -22.58
N GLU A 324 -14.44 7.78 -21.50
CA GLU A 324 -13.18 8.48 -21.53
C GLU A 324 -12.03 7.54 -21.96
N PRO A 325 -10.95 8.09 -22.53
CA PRO A 325 -9.83 7.28 -23.00
C PRO A 325 -9.10 6.60 -21.82
N VAL A 326 -8.67 5.35 -22.03
CA VAL A 326 -7.85 4.57 -21.12
C VAL A 326 -6.42 4.53 -21.65
N LYS A 327 -5.44 4.64 -20.76
CA LYS A 327 -4.01 4.62 -21.05
C LYS A 327 -3.55 3.23 -21.50
N HIS A 328 -2.84 3.21 -22.62
CA HIS A 328 -2.18 2.03 -23.17
C HIS A 328 -0.71 2.31 -23.51
N GLU A 329 0.07 1.24 -23.62
CA GLU A 329 1.45 1.33 -24.08
C GLU A 329 1.51 1.92 -25.51
N GLY A 330 2.41 2.88 -25.73
CA GLY A 330 2.62 3.50 -27.06
C GLY A 330 1.52 4.43 -27.56
N ASP A 331 0.47 4.73 -26.77
CA ASP A 331 -0.67 5.56 -27.17
C ASP A 331 -0.35 7.08 -27.29
N GLY A 332 0.81 7.49 -26.80
CA GLY A 332 1.24 8.90 -26.81
C GLY A 332 0.42 9.80 -25.89
N LYS A 333 -0.26 9.27 -24.89
CA LYS A 333 -1.08 9.98 -23.92
C LYS A 333 -0.39 10.02 -22.54
N ALA A 334 -0.49 11.12 -21.83
CA ALA A 334 -0.09 11.20 -20.43
C ALA A 334 -1.18 10.56 -19.54
N PRO A 335 -0.81 9.85 -18.45
CA PRO A 335 -1.80 9.23 -17.58
C PRO A 335 -2.57 10.28 -16.78
N ALA A 336 -3.90 10.19 -16.76
CA ALA A 336 -4.76 10.90 -15.84
C ALA A 336 -5.00 10.04 -14.59
N GLY A 337 -5.12 10.68 -13.41
CA GLY A 337 -5.33 10.00 -12.14
C GLY A 337 -4.57 10.66 -10.99
N ILE A 338 -4.38 9.89 -9.91
CA ILE A 338 -3.59 10.26 -8.73
C ILE A 338 -2.36 9.37 -8.65
N PHE A 339 -1.18 9.96 -8.62
CA PHE A 339 0.08 9.24 -8.65
C PHE A 339 1.01 9.70 -7.54
N LYS A 340 1.83 8.79 -7.01
CA LYS A 340 2.98 9.17 -6.20
C LYS A 340 4.09 9.74 -7.09
N LEU A 341 4.96 10.51 -6.47
CA LEU A 341 6.20 11.00 -7.07
C LEU A 341 7.37 10.24 -6.43
N GLY A 342 8.09 9.51 -7.26
CA GLY A 342 9.16 8.61 -6.84
C GLY A 342 10.54 9.22 -6.95
N THR A 343 11.48 8.42 -7.49
CA THR A 343 12.89 8.78 -7.64
C THR A 343 13.08 9.96 -8.59
N ALA A 344 13.85 10.95 -8.15
CA ALA A 344 14.41 11.97 -9.03
C ALA A 344 15.62 11.39 -9.79
N PHE A 345 15.86 11.86 -11.00
CA PHE A 345 17.00 11.43 -11.81
C PHE A 345 17.61 12.58 -12.62
N GLY A 346 18.81 12.37 -13.11
CA GLY A 346 19.45 13.34 -13.99
C GLY A 346 20.86 12.94 -14.40
N TYR A 347 21.53 13.79 -15.16
CA TYR A 347 22.88 13.52 -15.70
C TYR A 347 24.00 13.83 -14.72
N GLU A 348 23.74 14.65 -13.71
CA GLU A 348 24.71 14.96 -12.67
C GLU A 348 24.90 13.77 -11.74
N THR A 349 26.05 13.63 -11.15
CA THR A 349 26.36 12.55 -10.20
C THR A 349 25.59 12.65 -8.88
N SER A 350 25.07 13.83 -8.56
CA SER A 350 24.21 14.12 -7.41
C SER A 350 23.34 15.34 -7.72
N ALA A 351 22.24 15.48 -6.98
CA ALA A 351 21.37 16.66 -7.08
C ALA A 351 20.98 17.14 -5.68
N ASP A 352 20.71 18.44 -5.56
CA ASP A 352 20.12 19.01 -4.35
C ASP A 352 18.62 18.71 -4.38
N THR A 353 18.23 17.63 -3.74
CA THR A 353 16.85 17.16 -3.60
C THR A 353 16.74 16.23 -2.40
N LYS A 354 15.58 16.20 -1.76
CA LYS A 354 15.25 15.24 -0.71
C LYS A 354 14.71 13.92 -1.25
N LEU A 355 14.28 13.87 -2.53
CA LEU A 355 13.89 12.64 -3.19
C LEU A 355 15.07 11.69 -3.31
N PRO A 356 14.87 10.36 -3.31
CA PRO A 356 15.90 9.43 -3.79
C PRO A 356 16.38 9.90 -5.17
N TYR A 357 17.69 9.88 -5.42
CA TYR A 357 18.27 10.36 -6.67
C TYR A 357 19.03 9.27 -7.40
N LEU A 358 18.72 9.12 -8.69
CA LEU A 358 19.44 8.24 -9.62
C LEU A 358 20.26 9.07 -10.60
N ALA A 359 21.58 8.98 -10.49
CA ALA A 359 22.47 9.51 -11.52
C ALA A 359 22.38 8.61 -12.76
N LEU A 360 21.93 9.16 -13.88
CA LEU A 360 21.80 8.44 -15.13
C LEU A 360 23.19 8.17 -15.73
N THR A 361 23.37 6.98 -16.26
CA THR A 361 24.59 6.55 -16.98
C THR A 361 24.25 6.23 -18.44
N ALA A 362 25.26 6.04 -19.27
CA ALA A 362 25.08 5.62 -20.66
C ALA A 362 24.37 4.25 -20.80
N THR A 363 24.31 3.47 -19.74
CA THR A 363 23.69 2.14 -19.65
C THR A 363 22.34 2.14 -18.93
N THR A 364 21.89 3.30 -18.42
CA THR A 364 20.57 3.40 -17.78
C THR A 364 19.46 3.36 -18.83
N GLU A 365 18.57 2.40 -18.69
CA GLU A 365 17.43 2.19 -19.57
C GLU A 365 16.13 2.17 -18.74
N CYS A 366 15.04 2.70 -19.31
CA CYS A 366 13.69 2.42 -18.83
C CYS A 366 13.06 1.36 -19.75
N VAL A 367 12.64 0.23 -19.20
CA VAL A 367 12.13 -0.89 -19.99
C VAL A 367 10.65 -0.69 -20.32
N ASP A 368 10.33 -0.60 -21.61
CA ASP A 368 8.99 -0.41 -22.16
C ASP A 368 8.43 -1.66 -22.87
N ASP A 369 9.18 -2.78 -22.88
CA ASP A 369 8.72 -4.06 -23.38
C ASP A 369 7.79 -4.72 -22.36
N SER A 370 6.49 -4.78 -22.66
CA SER A 370 5.46 -5.33 -21.79
C SER A 370 5.58 -6.83 -21.52
N HIS A 371 6.50 -7.54 -22.18
CA HIS A 371 6.79 -8.97 -21.96
C HIS A 371 7.98 -9.19 -21.02
N SER A 372 8.73 -8.15 -20.68
CA SER A 372 9.87 -8.21 -19.79
C SER A 372 9.43 -8.28 -18.32
N GLU A 373 10.16 -9.03 -17.51
CA GLU A 373 10.03 -9.01 -16.04
C GLU A 373 10.44 -7.64 -15.45
N HIS A 374 11.16 -6.82 -16.24
CA HIS A 374 11.60 -5.47 -15.87
C HIS A 374 10.73 -4.36 -16.46
N TYR A 375 9.57 -4.70 -17.04
CA TYR A 375 8.66 -3.71 -17.61
C TYR A 375 8.35 -2.57 -16.64
N ASN A 376 8.37 -1.34 -17.14
CA ASN A 376 8.12 -0.11 -16.36
C ASN A 376 9.13 0.15 -15.22
N THR A 377 10.38 -0.29 -15.38
CA THR A 377 11.45 -0.04 -14.40
C THR A 377 12.68 0.61 -15.03
N LEU A 378 13.38 1.41 -14.22
CA LEU A 378 14.70 1.96 -14.54
C LEU A 378 15.76 0.94 -14.14
N VAL A 379 16.58 0.50 -15.09
CA VAL A 379 17.62 -0.51 -14.89
C VAL A 379 18.97 -0.06 -15.44
N ASP A 380 20.05 -0.64 -14.94
CA ASP A 380 21.34 -0.64 -15.64
C ASP A 380 21.34 -1.81 -16.64
N GLY A 381 21.22 -1.51 -17.92
CA GLY A 381 21.13 -2.52 -18.99
C GLY A 381 22.37 -3.43 -19.13
N THR A 382 23.43 -3.18 -18.36
CA THR A 382 24.63 -4.02 -18.31
C THR A 382 24.76 -4.85 -17.03
N ALA A 383 23.94 -4.55 -16.02
CA ALA A 383 24.01 -5.21 -14.71
C ALA A 383 23.33 -6.59 -14.67
N MET A 384 22.53 -6.92 -15.70
CA MET A 384 21.77 -8.17 -15.76
C MET A 384 21.57 -8.65 -17.21
N PRO A 385 21.26 -9.94 -17.43
CA PRO A 385 20.85 -10.43 -18.75
C PRO A 385 19.57 -9.74 -19.21
N LYS A 386 19.55 -9.22 -20.43
CA LYS A 386 18.37 -8.57 -21.02
C LYS A 386 17.32 -9.60 -21.38
N ASP A 387 16.10 -9.40 -20.91
CA ASP A 387 14.89 -10.12 -21.29
C ASP A 387 13.90 -9.26 -22.10
N TRP A 388 14.32 -8.02 -22.47
CA TRP A 388 13.50 -7.06 -23.22
C TRP A 388 14.04 -6.76 -24.61
N ASN A 389 13.12 -6.46 -25.54
CA ASN A 389 13.41 -6.09 -26.93
C ASN A 389 13.34 -4.59 -27.17
N SER A 390 12.67 -3.83 -26.27
CA SER A 390 12.58 -2.38 -26.34
C SER A 390 12.79 -1.74 -24.97
N SER A 391 13.44 -0.57 -24.99
CA SER A 391 13.69 0.26 -23.82
C SER A 391 14.04 1.67 -24.25
N GLU A 392 13.79 2.63 -23.38
CA GLU A 392 14.21 4.03 -23.56
C GLU A 392 15.58 4.23 -22.93
N ARG A 393 16.57 4.68 -23.73
CA ARG A 393 17.91 5.03 -23.23
C ARG A 393 17.87 6.38 -22.56
N MET A 394 17.96 6.41 -21.23
CA MET A 394 17.73 7.60 -20.43
C MET A 394 18.71 8.74 -20.73
N CYS A 395 19.97 8.46 -21.06
CA CYS A 395 20.95 9.49 -21.41
C CYS A 395 20.88 10.00 -22.87
N SER A 396 19.95 9.50 -23.69
CA SER A 396 19.78 9.94 -25.07
C SER A 396 18.80 11.11 -25.21
N GLU A 397 18.00 11.39 -24.19
CA GLU A 397 16.97 12.42 -24.22
C GLU A 397 17.41 13.65 -23.40
N GLU A 398 17.69 14.76 -24.09
CA GLU A 398 18.18 15.99 -23.44
C GLU A 398 17.26 16.49 -22.30
N GLY A 399 15.96 16.25 -22.41
CA GLY A 399 14.98 16.54 -21.36
C GLY A 399 15.21 15.81 -20.05
N TYR A 400 15.93 14.69 -20.07
CA TYR A 400 16.19 13.87 -18.89
C TYR A 400 17.41 14.30 -18.08
N ARG A 401 17.99 15.47 -18.38
CA ARG A 401 19.00 16.11 -17.50
C ARG A 401 18.45 16.36 -16.09
N LYS A 402 17.15 16.49 -15.93
CA LYS A 402 16.42 16.47 -14.67
C LYS A 402 15.04 15.86 -14.90
N GLY A 403 14.67 14.90 -14.07
CA GLY A 403 13.35 14.29 -14.11
C GLY A 403 12.94 13.67 -12.78
N ILE A 404 11.66 13.36 -12.66
CA ILE A 404 11.05 12.70 -11.49
C ILE A 404 10.13 11.62 -12.01
N VAL A 405 10.26 10.41 -11.47
CA VAL A 405 9.36 9.30 -11.81
C VAL A 405 7.95 9.60 -11.31
N ILE A 406 6.98 9.55 -12.21
CA ILE A 406 5.55 9.50 -11.87
C ILE A 406 5.19 8.02 -11.74
N GLU A 407 4.79 7.59 -10.54
CA GLU A 407 4.50 6.19 -10.25
C GLU A 407 3.17 5.73 -10.87
N HIS A 408 3.13 5.77 -12.19
CA HIS A 408 2.05 5.20 -13.00
C HIS A 408 2.31 3.71 -13.24
N ASN A 409 1.24 2.91 -13.15
CA ASN A 409 1.31 1.46 -13.43
C ASN A 409 2.40 0.73 -12.63
N THR A 410 2.56 1.07 -11.34
CA THR A 410 3.57 0.44 -10.46
C THR A 410 3.47 -1.09 -10.36
N PRO A 411 2.28 -1.75 -10.50
CA PRO A 411 2.20 -3.19 -10.60
C PRO A 411 2.78 -3.75 -11.92
N ALA A 412 3.27 -2.88 -12.82
CA ALA A 412 3.81 -3.25 -14.13
C ALA A 412 2.85 -4.12 -14.95
N SER A 413 1.55 -3.79 -14.89
CA SER A 413 0.54 -4.51 -15.69
C SER A 413 0.87 -4.37 -17.17
N PRO A 414 1.01 -5.47 -17.92
CA PRO A 414 1.39 -5.42 -19.32
C PRO A 414 0.51 -4.49 -20.16
N ALA A 415 1.11 -3.81 -21.13
CA ALA A 415 0.46 -2.93 -22.10
C ALA A 415 -0.35 -1.76 -21.49
N SER A 416 -0.15 -1.42 -20.21
CA SER A 416 -0.89 -0.35 -19.54
C SER A 416 -0.14 1.00 -19.50
N GLY A 417 0.99 1.11 -20.18
CA GLY A 417 1.87 2.29 -20.21
C GLY A 417 3.03 2.19 -19.22
N SER A 418 4.19 2.68 -19.63
CA SER A 418 5.45 2.62 -18.90
C SER A 418 6.25 3.91 -19.05
N CYS A 419 7.31 4.05 -18.23
CA CYS A 419 8.32 5.09 -18.37
C CYS A 419 7.72 6.52 -18.36
N ILE A 420 6.93 6.81 -17.35
CA ILE A 420 6.22 8.10 -17.20
C ILE A 420 6.95 8.99 -16.20
N PHE A 421 7.32 10.18 -16.64
CA PHE A 421 8.16 11.10 -15.87
C PHE A 421 7.65 12.56 -15.92
N PHE A 422 7.99 13.34 -14.89
CA PHE A 422 8.23 14.77 -15.07
C PHE A 422 9.64 14.98 -15.65
N HIS A 423 9.80 15.86 -16.64
CA HIS A 423 11.10 16.19 -17.20
C HIS A 423 11.13 17.59 -17.85
N ILE A 424 12.30 18.03 -18.32
CA ILE A 424 12.46 19.31 -19.03
C ILE A 424 11.86 19.17 -20.44
N TRP A 425 11.01 20.11 -20.83
CA TRP A 425 10.47 20.14 -22.19
C TRP A 425 11.49 20.62 -23.23
N ARG A 426 11.23 20.34 -24.49
CA ARG A 426 11.99 20.95 -25.62
C ARG A 426 11.52 22.39 -25.87
N SER A 427 10.23 22.66 -25.72
CA SER A 427 9.59 24.00 -25.79
C SER A 427 8.18 23.93 -25.18
N PRO A 428 7.55 25.09 -24.87
CA PRO A 428 6.17 25.15 -24.38
C PRO A 428 5.10 24.59 -25.34
N THR A 429 5.47 24.26 -26.56
CA THR A 429 4.57 23.71 -27.59
C THR A 429 4.98 22.33 -28.10
N SER A 430 6.09 21.78 -27.60
CA SER A 430 6.57 20.44 -27.99
C SER A 430 5.99 19.38 -27.06
N PRO A 431 5.04 18.54 -27.52
CA PRO A 431 4.45 17.49 -26.68
C PRO A 431 5.44 16.36 -26.42
N THR A 432 5.10 15.51 -25.46
CA THR A 432 5.87 14.31 -25.09
C THR A 432 5.31 13.03 -25.73
N ALA A 433 5.95 11.89 -25.49
CA ALA A 433 5.42 10.58 -25.87
C ALA A 433 4.37 10.03 -24.87
N GLY A 434 4.21 10.67 -23.70
CA GLY A 434 3.31 10.26 -22.62
C GLY A 434 3.68 10.87 -21.27
N CYS A 435 4.86 11.46 -21.15
CA CYS A 435 5.32 12.17 -19.96
C CYS A 435 4.62 13.53 -19.78
N THR A 436 4.90 14.20 -18.67
CA THR A 436 4.53 15.60 -18.43
C THR A 436 5.80 16.43 -18.33
N ALA A 437 5.97 17.43 -19.19
CA ALA A 437 7.21 18.20 -19.26
C ALA A 437 6.98 19.69 -19.01
N MET A 438 8.02 20.37 -18.50
CA MET A 438 7.97 21.76 -18.07
C MET A 438 9.30 22.48 -18.29
N ASP A 439 9.33 23.78 -18.00
CA ASP A 439 10.57 24.55 -18.02
C ASP A 439 11.61 24.03 -17.04
N GLN A 440 12.88 24.20 -17.39
CA GLN A 440 13.99 23.78 -16.51
C GLN A 440 13.96 24.45 -15.13
N ALA A 441 13.51 25.70 -15.04
CA ALA A 441 13.40 26.39 -13.77
C ALA A 441 12.27 25.79 -12.90
N ASP A 442 11.18 25.34 -13.53
CA ASP A 442 10.04 24.76 -12.82
C ASP A 442 10.37 23.38 -12.26
N ILE A 443 11.02 22.51 -13.04
CA ILE A 443 11.43 21.20 -12.51
C ILE A 443 12.51 21.34 -11.45
N SER A 444 13.39 22.34 -11.53
CA SER A 444 14.35 22.63 -10.47
C SER A 444 13.65 23.03 -9.17
N ARG A 445 12.59 23.86 -9.25
CA ARG A 445 11.76 24.18 -8.07
C ARG A 445 11.06 22.95 -7.49
N LEU A 446 10.69 21.96 -8.30
CA LEU A 446 10.15 20.69 -7.81
C LEU A 446 11.21 19.87 -7.07
N PHE A 447 12.44 19.80 -7.57
CA PHE A 447 13.58 19.14 -6.90
C PHE A 447 13.83 19.71 -5.51
N ASP A 448 13.81 21.04 -5.36
CA ASP A 448 14.06 21.73 -4.09
C ASP A 448 12.89 21.55 -3.11
N TRP A 449 11.66 21.49 -3.62
CA TRP A 449 10.45 21.52 -2.80
C TRP A 449 9.97 20.14 -2.36
N LEU A 450 10.03 19.13 -3.23
CA LEU A 450 9.47 17.82 -2.96
C LEU A 450 10.22 17.10 -1.83
N ASP A 451 9.45 16.58 -0.88
CA ASP A 451 9.95 15.87 0.30
C ASP A 451 9.20 14.54 0.45
N PRO A 452 9.86 13.36 0.33
CA PRO A 452 9.20 12.07 0.50
C PRO A 452 8.48 11.93 1.84
N GLN A 453 8.97 12.62 2.88
CA GLN A 453 8.35 12.60 4.20
C GLN A 453 7.00 13.33 4.25
N GLN A 454 6.70 14.13 3.23
CA GLN A 454 5.42 14.83 3.07
C GLN A 454 4.44 14.03 2.18
N SER A 455 4.78 12.81 1.78
CA SER A 455 3.96 11.94 0.92
C SER A 455 3.44 12.68 -0.33
N PRO A 456 4.35 13.21 -1.19
CA PRO A 456 3.97 14.05 -2.32
C PRO A 456 3.14 13.29 -3.34
N LEU A 457 2.08 13.92 -3.84
CA LEU A 457 1.19 13.37 -4.86
C LEU A 457 1.08 14.30 -6.07
N LEU A 458 0.85 13.67 -7.22
CA LEU A 458 0.38 14.30 -8.45
C LEU A 458 -1.09 13.94 -8.67
N VAL A 459 -1.94 14.94 -8.88
CA VAL A 459 -3.28 14.81 -9.45
C VAL A 459 -3.23 15.39 -10.84
N GLN A 460 -3.45 14.58 -11.86
CA GLN A 460 -3.35 15.00 -13.26
C GLN A 460 -4.56 14.54 -14.04
N MET A 461 -5.30 15.47 -14.67
CA MET A 461 -6.47 15.17 -15.49
C MET A 461 -7.01 16.41 -16.20
N PRO A 462 -7.92 16.29 -17.18
CA PRO A 462 -8.63 17.44 -17.75
C PRO A 462 -9.47 18.20 -16.71
N GLU A 463 -9.64 19.50 -16.91
CA GLU A 463 -10.37 20.39 -15.97
C GLU A 463 -11.77 19.89 -15.63
N ALA A 464 -12.52 19.41 -16.61
CA ALA A 464 -13.88 18.91 -16.37
C ALA A 464 -13.88 17.68 -15.46
N GLN A 465 -12.88 16.80 -15.59
CA GLN A 465 -12.73 15.63 -14.72
C GLN A 465 -12.29 16.03 -13.31
N TYR A 466 -11.39 17.00 -13.22
CA TYR A 466 -10.96 17.54 -11.94
C TYR A 466 -12.16 18.08 -11.13
N GLU A 467 -13.00 18.91 -11.74
CA GLU A 467 -14.20 19.44 -11.08
C GLU A 467 -15.20 18.34 -10.71
N HIS A 468 -15.35 17.31 -11.57
CA HIS A 468 -16.21 16.18 -11.29
C HIS A 468 -15.80 15.38 -10.04
N VAL A 469 -14.49 15.18 -9.81
CA VAL A 469 -13.98 14.41 -8.67
C VAL A 469 -13.58 15.27 -7.49
N ARG A 470 -13.52 16.59 -7.62
CA ARG A 470 -12.98 17.53 -6.65
C ARG A 470 -13.60 17.38 -5.25
N GLU A 471 -14.92 17.36 -5.17
CA GLU A 471 -15.60 17.21 -3.87
C GLU A 471 -15.42 15.80 -3.30
N ARG A 472 -15.52 14.77 -4.15
CA ARG A 472 -15.36 13.37 -3.74
C ARG A 472 -13.96 13.09 -3.18
N TRP A 473 -12.93 13.71 -3.74
CA TRP A 473 -11.52 13.52 -3.35
C TRP A 473 -10.99 14.65 -2.48
N ASN A 474 -11.85 15.55 -2.01
CA ASN A 474 -11.46 16.70 -1.19
C ASN A 474 -10.25 17.47 -1.76
N LEU A 475 -10.24 17.67 -3.07
CA LEU A 475 -9.19 18.40 -3.78
C LEU A 475 -9.36 19.91 -3.62
N PRO A 476 -8.26 20.70 -3.68
CA PRO A 476 -8.32 22.15 -3.58
C PRO A 476 -9.04 22.81 -4.76
N GLU A 477 -9.46 24.07 -4.57
CA GLU A 477 -9.84 24.92 -5.69
C GLU A 477 -8.61 25.28 -6.52
N ARG A 478 -8.78 25.28 -7.85
CA ARG A 478 -7.70 25.59 -8.81
C ARG A 478 -7.34 27.07 -8.87
#